data_86ee15504b95da1e596258afef4f098f
#
_entry.id   86ee15504b95da1e596258afef4f098f
#
_cell.length_a   1.000
_cell.length_b   1.000
_cell.length_c   1.000
_cell.angle_alpha   90.00
_cell.angle_beta   90.00
_cell.angle_gamma   90.00
#
_symmetry.space_group_name_H-M   'P 1'
#
loop_
_entity.id
_entity.type
_entity.pdbx_description
1 polymer ?
#
loop_
_entity_poly.entity_id
_entity_poly.type
_entity_poly.pdbx_seq_one_letter_code
_entity_poly.pdbx_strand_id
1 'polypeptide(L)'
;MLLASFDIGEKNFAYCIADHKTGNDLAANEEEQLIILKVAHHNVILKKTQTVIESCMRISALMSEDEQLMECDRFIIEQQMRCNTRAQRIAQHVWSTLYARFPDRTIKFVPSHM
;
A
#
# COMPACT_ATOMS: atom_id res chain seq x y z
N MET A 1 10.56 -1.59 -12.49
CA MET A 1 10.44 -1.82 -11.02
C MET A 1 8.98 -1.70 -10.60
N LEU A 2 8.47 -2.70 -9.94
CA LEU A 2 7.09 -2.68 -9.46
C LEU A 2 6.97 -1.93 -8.14
N LEU A 3 5.97 -1.08 -8.07
CA LEU A 3 5.71 -0.18 -6.97
C LEU A 3 4.25 -0.31 -6.55
N ALA A 4 4.00 -0.46 -5.26
CA ALA A 4 2.66 -0.39 -4.69
C ALA A 4 2.51 0.87 -3.85
N SER A 5 1.42 1.59 -4.05
CA SER A 5 1.09 2.79 -3.28
C SER A 5 -0.24 2.57 -2.58
N PHE A 6 -0.26 2.74 -1.26
CA PHE A 6 -1.42 2.49 -0.41
C PHE A 6 -2.06 3.79 0.05
N ASP A 7 -3.36 3.83 -0.05
CA ASP A 7 -4.22 4.84 0.59
C ASP A 7 -5.11 4.10 1.59
N ILE A 8 -4.81 4.28 2.88
CA ILE A 8 -5.42 3.51 3.95
C ILE A 8 -6.30 4.43 4.77
N GLY A 9 -7.59 4.17 4.75
CA GLY A 9 -8.56 4.85 5.58
C GLY A 9 -9.11 3.93 6.66
N GLU A 10 -9.93 4.47 7.51
CA GLU A 10 -10.61 3.70 8.56
C GLU A 10 -11.57 2.66 7.98
N LYS A 11 -12.23 2.98 6.87
CA LYS A 11 -13.26 2.15 6.24
C LYS A 11 -12.80 1.53 4.94
N ASN A 12 -11.78 2.07 4.32
CA ASN A 12 -11.35 1.71 2.99
C ASN A 12 -9.86 1.37 2.95
N PHE A 13 -9.54 0.33 2.21
CA PHE A 13 -8.17 -0.07 1.93
C PHE A 13 -8.01 -0.05 0.41
N ALA A 14 -7.26 0.91 -0.08
CA ALA A 14 -7.01 1.08 -1.50
C ALA A 14 -5.52 1.03 -1.80
N TYR A 15 -5.16 0.49 -2.93
CA TYR A 15 -3.79 0.53 -3.41
C TYR A 15 -3.73 0.51 -4.92
N CYS A 16 -2.60 0.98 -5.43
CA CYS A 16 -2.30 1.02 -6.84
C CYS A 16 -0.97 0.32 -7.06
N ILE A 17 -0.90 -0.55 -8.06
CA ILE A 17 0.34 -1.19 -8.48
C ILE A 17 0.75 -0.58 -9.81
N ALA A 18 1.99 -0.13 -9.90
CA ALA A 18 2.53 0.52 -11.08
C ALA A 18 3.91 -0.04 -11.43
N ASP A 19 4.24 0.00 -12.70
CA ASP A 19 5.59 -0.23 -13.17
C ASP A 19 6.27 1.12 -13.36
N HIS A 20 7.31 1.37 -12.57
CA HIS A 20 8.09 2.59 -12.61
C HIS A 20 9.36 2.33 -13.41
N LYS A 21 9.41 2.85 -14.62
CA LYS A 21 10.54 2.68 -15.52
C LYS A 21 11.48 3.87 -15.42
N THR A 22 12.71 3.62 -14.97
CA THR A 22 13.76 4.62 -14.80
C THR A 22 15.10 4.09 -15.27
N GLY A 23 16.02 4.99 -15.56
CA GLY A 23 17.42 4.65 -15.84
C GLY A 23 17.58 3.60 -16.94
N ASN A 24 18.14 2.44 -16.57
CA ASN A 24 18.46 1.38 -17.53
C ASN A 24 17.25 0.70 -18.17
N ASP A 25 16.07 0.88 -17.59
CA ASP A 25 14.82 0.33 -18.14
C ASP A 25 14.32 1.11 -19.36
N LEU A 26 14.91 2.28 -19.62
CA LEU A 26 14.50 3.19 -20.67
C LEU A 26 15.46 3.14 -21.85
N ALA A 27 14.92 3.30 -23.06
CA ALA A 27 15.73 3.59 -24.24
C ALA A 27 16.33 5.00 -24.12
N ALA A 28 17.40 5.27 -24.92
CA ALA A 28 18.17 6.51 -24.80
C ALA A 28 17.36 7.81 -24.90
N ASN A 29 16.19 7.77 -25.56
CA ASN A 29 15.34 8.93 -25.79
C ASN A 29 14.03 8.90 -24.97
N GLU A 30 13.88 7.91 -24.10
CA GLU A 30 12.66 7.78 -23.31
C GLU A 30 12.78 8.54 -21.99
N GLU A 31 11.70 9.18 -21.60
CA GLU A 31 11.56 9.77 -20.27
C GLU A 31 11.13 8.73 -19.27
N GLU A 32 11.36 9.01 -17.99
CA GLU A 32 10.85 8.23 -16.89
C GLU A 32 9.35 8.03 -17.03
N GLN A 33 8.87 6.79 -16.87
CA GLN A 33 7.48 6.42 -17.05
C GLN A 33 6.91 5.73 -15.81
N LEU A 34 5.64 5.99 -15.55
CA LEU A 34 4.86 5.30 -14.53
C LEU A 34 3.61 4.72 -15.20
N ILE A 35 3.57 3.40 -15.28
CA ILE A 35 2.48 2.68 -15.94
C ILE A 35 1.63 2.01 -14.86
N ILE A 36 0.37 2.41 -14.76
CA ILE A 36 -0.56 1.82 -13.79
C ILE A 36 -0.99 0.43 -14.28
N LEU A 37 -0.73 -0.59 -13.48
CA LEU A 37 -1.06 -1.98 -13.80
C LEU A 37 -2.35 -2.43 -13.12
N LYS A 38 -2.61 -1.94 -11.92
CA LYS A 38 -3.77 -2.34 -11.13
C LYS A 38 -4.17 -1.27 -10.15
N VAL A 39 -5.47 -1.08 -9.98
CA VAL A 39 -6.06 -0.29 -8.90
C VAL A 39 -7.03 -1.18 -8.14
N ALA A 40 -6.85 -1.27 -6.83
CA ALA A 40 -7.71 -2.06 -5.96
C ALA A 40 -8.33 -1.17 -4.89
N HIS A 41 -9.58 -1.46 -4.57
CA HIS A 41 -10.30 -0.76 -3.51
C HIS A 41 -11.18 -1.77 -2.77
N HIS A 42 -11.03 -1.84 -1.45
CA HIS A 42 -11.77 -2.75 -0.60
C HIS A 42 -12.44 -2.01 0.55
N ASN A 43 -13.68 -2.38 0.81
CA ASN A 43 -14.34 -1.96 2.04
C ASN A 43 -13.82 -2.85 3.17
N VAL A 44 -13.25 -2.23 4.19
CA VAL A 44 -12.65 -2.95 5.33
C VAL A 44 -13.69 -3.23 6.41
N ILE A 45 -14.68 -2.35 6.58
CA ILE A 45 -15.70 -2.48 7.60
C ILE A 45 -16.83 -3.38 7.08
N LEU A 46 -16.94 -4.57 7.65
CA LEU A 46 -17.97 -5.55 7.30
C LEU A 46 -19.13 -5.58 8.29
N LYS A 47 -18.92 -5.05 9.49
CA LYS A 47 -19.96 -4.96 10.52
C LYS A 47 -19.76 -3.69 11.35
N LYS A 48 -20.85 -3.20 11.94
CA LYS A 48 -20.88 -1.93 12.66
C LYS A 48 -19.96 -1.91 13.90
N THR A 49 -19.75 -3.07 14.51
CA THR A 49 -18.96 -3.21 15.74
C THR A 49 -17.54 -3.73 15.50
N GLN A 50 -17.07 -3.67 14.26
CA GLN A 50 -15.75 -4.19 13.90
C GLN A 50 -14.63 -3.45 14.63
N THR A 51 -13.73 -4.21 15.25
CA THR A 51 -12.57 -3.66 15.95
C THR A 51 -11.43 -3.35 14.97
N VAL A 52 -10.46 -2.56 15.43
CA VAL A 52 -9.23 -2.30 14.66
C VAL A 52 -8.49 -3.60 14.36
N ILE A 53 -8.43 -4.52 15.33
CA ILE A 53 -7.77 -5.82 15.15
C ILE A 53 -8.44 -6.61 14.03
N GLU A 54 -9.76 -6.66 14.00
CA GLU A 54 -10.52 -7.34 12.95
C GLU A 54 -10.27 -6.70 11.57
N SER A 55 -10.18 -5.37 11.51
CA SER A 55 -9.83 -4.65 10.29
C SER A 55 -8.43 -5.01 9.82
N CYS A 56 -7.47 -5.07 10.73
CA CYS A 56 -6.08 -5.47 10.42
C CYS A 56 -6.01 -6.90 9.89
N MET A 57 -6.77 -7.82 10.49
CA MET A 57 -6.82 -9.22 10.03
C MET A 57 -7.37 -9.32 8.61
N ARG A 58 -8.43 -8.57 8.33
CA ARG A 58 -9.02 -8.53 6.98
C ARG A 58 -8.02 -7.97 5.96
N ILE A 59 -7.33 -6.88 6.28
CA ILE A 59 -6.34 -6.27 5.41
C ILE A 59 -5.19 -7.23 5.14
N SER A 60 -4.69 -7.92 6.17
CA SER A 60 -3.65 -8.93 5.99
C SER A 60 -4.07 -10.03 5.03
N ALA A 61 -5.31 -10.50 5.13
CA ALA A 61 -5.85 -11.50 4.21
C ALA A 61 -5.93 -10.97 2.78
N LEU A 62 -6.44 -9.75 2.60
CA LEU A 62 -6.55 -9.12 1.27
C LEU A 62 -5.18 -8.94 0.62
N MET A 63 -4.18 -8.52 1.38
CA MET A 63 -2.81 -8.37 0.88
C MET A 63 -2.21 -9.70 0.45
N SER A 64 -2.39 -10.74 1.27
CA SER A 64 -1.83 -12.07 1.00
C SER A 64 -2.45 -12.74 -0.22
N GLU A 65 -3.68 -12.41 -0.56
CA GLU A 65 -4.38 -12.95 -1.72
C GLU A 65 -3.95 -12.30 -3.04
N ASP A 66 -3.30 -11.16 -2.99
CA ASP A 66 -2.86 -10.44 -4.19
C ASP A 66 -1.39 -10.75 -4.49
N GLU A 67 -1.16 -11.71 -5.37
CA GLU A 67 0.20 -12.15 -5.72
C GLU A 67 1.01 -11.02 -6.37
N GLN A 68 0.38 -10.19 -7.20
CA GLN A 68 1.07 -9.07 -7.85
C GLN A 68 1.52 -8.04 -6.82
N LEU A 69 0.71 -7.80 -5.80
CA LEU A 69 1.09 -6.92 -4.69
C LEU A 69 2.33 -7.45 -3.97
N MET A 70 2.38 -8.74 -3.72
CA MET A 70 3.51 -9.37 -3.03
C MET A 70 4.79 -9.42 -3.86
N GLU A 71 4.70 -9.23 -5.16
CA GLU A 71 5.85 -9.14 -6.06
C GLU A 71 6.45 -7.74 -6.17
N CYS A 72 5.81 -6.73 -5.60
CA CYS A 72 6.29 -5.35 -5.67
C CYS A 72 7.64 -5.19 -4.98
N ASP A 73 8.50 -4.38 -5.59
CA ASP A 73 9.85 -4.09 -5.07
C ASP A 73 9.84 -2.97 -4.04
N ARG A 74 8.89 -2.07 -4.14
CA ARG A 74 8.75 -0.90 -3.28
C ARG A 74 7.31 -0.73 -2.86
N PHE A 75 7.14 -0.28 -1.62
CA PHE A 75 5.84 0.01 -1.04
C PHE A 75 5.83 1.42 -0.47
N ILE A 76 4.83 2.19 -0.88
CA ILE A 76 4.64 3.56 -0.40
C ILE A 76 3.31 3.61 0.34
N ILE A 77 3.33 4.07 1.58
CA ILE A 77 2.14 4.19 2.41
C ILE A 77 1.90 5.67 2.68
N GLU A 78 0.74 6.18 2.30
CA GLU A 78 0.36 7.56 2.60
C GLU A 78 0.17 7.72 4.11
N GLN A 79 0.84 8.70 4.69
CA GLN A 79 0.76 8.98 6.11
C GLN A 79 -0.60 9.60 6.44
N GLN A 80 -1.28 9.03 7.43
CA GLN A 80 -2.60 9.48 7.82
C GLN A 80 -2.54 10.71 8.73
N MET A 81 -3.64 11.47 8.76
CA MET A 81 -3.76 12.63 9.63
C MET A 81 -3.73 12.22 11.10
N ARG A 82 -3.15 13.09 11.95
CA ARG A 82 -3.01 12.81 13.39
C ARG A 82 -4.33 12.56 14.11
N CYS A 83 -5.40 13.19 13.65
CA CYS A 83 -6.71 13.02 14.27
C CYS A 83 -7.39 11.68 13.96
N ASN A 84 -6.90 10.95 12.96
CA ASN A 84 -7.46 9.67 12.57
C ASN A 84 -6.59 8.52 13.14
N THR A 85 -6.75 8.26 14.44
CA THR A 85 -5.95 7.26 15.14
C THR A 85 -6.20 5.83 14.65
N ARG A 86 -7.43 5.50 14.25
CA ARG A 86 -7.75 4.16 13.73
C ARG A 86 -7.04 3.92 12.40
N ALA A 87 -7.08 4.88 11.48
CA ALA A 87 -6.38 4.78 10.20
C ALA A 87 -4.88 4.71 10.40
N GLN A 88 -4.32 5.45 11.37
CA GLN A 88 -2.90 5.38 11.70
C GLN A 88 -2.49 3.99 12.19
N ARG A 89 -3.29 3.38 13.05
CA ARG A 89 -3.03 2.01 13.54
C ARG A 89 -3.04 1.00 12.41
N ILE A 90 -3.99 1.13 11.50
CA ILE A 90 -4.09 0.25 10.34
C ILE A 90 -2.90 0.44 9.41
N ALA A 91 -2.48 1.68 9.16
CA ALA A 91 -1.30 1.98 8.35
C ALA A 91 -0.02 1.40 8.97
N GLN A 92 0.14 1.50 10.29
CA GLN A 92 1.25 0.87 11.00
C GLN A 92 1.24 -0.65 10.88
N HIS A 93 0.06 -1.25 10.92
CA HIS A 93 -0.08 -2.69 10.72
C HIS A 93 0.37 -3.11 9.32
N VAL A 94 -0.04 -2.36 8.30
CA VAL A 94 0.38 -2.62 6.91
C VAL A 94 1.90 -2.53 6.79
N TRP A 95 2.51 -1.47 7.34
CA TRP A 95 3.96 -1.29 7.36
C TRP A 95 4.66 -2.46 8.04
N SER A 96 4.20 -2.83 9.23
CA SER A 96 4.80 -3.92 10.03
C SER A 96 4.69 -5.26 9.30
N THR A 97 3.56 -5.54 8.69
CA THR A 97 3.33 -6.77 7.92
C THR A 97 4.27 -6.85 6.73
N LEU A 98 4.42 -5.77 5.98
CA LEU A 98 5.32 -5.71 4.83
C LEU A 98 6.77 -5.82 5.26
N TYR A 99 7.16 -5.11 6.32
CA TYR A 99 8.54 -5.14 6.82
C TYR A 99 8.92 -6.54 7.32
N ALA A 100 8.03 -7.19 8.05
CA ALA A 100 8.29 -8.54 8.56
C ALA A 100 8.44 -9.56 7.43
N ARG A 101 7.65 -9.41 6.36
CA ARG A 101 7.67 -10.34 5.23
C ARG A 101 8.79 -10.02 4.23
N PHE A 102 9.08 -8.75 4.03
CA PHE A 102 10.04 -8.28 3.02
C PHE A 102 11.05 -7.29 3.61
N PRO A 103 11.93 -7.75 4.52
CA PRO A 103 12.84 -6.83 5.21
C PRO A 103 13.86 -6.16 4.28
N ASP A 104 14.10 -6.74 3.10
CA ASP A 104 15.06 -6.22 2.13
C ASP A 104 14.45 -5.24 1.13
N ARG A 105 13.13 -5.06 1.15
CA ARG A 105 12.45 -4.16 0.22
C ARG A 105 12.27 -2.78 0.83
N THR A 106 12.13 -1.78 -0.05
CA THR A 106 11.89 -0.41 0.38
C THR A 106 10.43 -0.22 0.77
N ILE A 107 10.20 0.22 1.99
CA ILE A 107 8.86 0.53 2.52
C ILE A 107 8.94 1.92 3.12
N LYS A 108 8.16 2.88 2.60
CA LYS A 108 8.21 4.27 3.02
C LYS A 108 6.83 4.81 3.34
N PHE A 109 6.75 5.60 4.40
CA PHE A 109 5.65 6.53 4.60
C PHE A 109 5.93 7.81 3.83
N VAL A 110 4.91 8.34 3.17
CA VAL A 110 4.98 9.64 2.51
C VAL A 110 3.92 10.56 3.13
N PRO A 111 4.20 11.87 3.25
CA PRO A 111 3.22 12.79 3.79
C PRO A 111 1.96 12.82 2.93
N SER A 112 0.79 12.89 3.59
CA SER A 112 -0.43 13.17 2.85
C SER A 112 -0.40 14.65 2.45
N HIS A 113 -0.88 14.93 1.25
CA HIS A 113 -1.02 16.29 0.80
C HIS A 113 -2.24 16.93 1.42
N MET A 114 -2.05 18.14 1.82
CA MET A 114 -3.12 18.96 2.33
C MET A 114 -3.56 19.97 1.28
#